data_39cde54c3f62b0f968daf8283ebf91ef
#
_entry.id   39cde54c3f62b0f968daf8283ebf91ef
#
_cell.length_a   1.000
_cell.length_b   1.000
_cell.length_c   1.000
_cell.angle_alpha   90.00
_cell.angle_beta   90.00
_cell.angle_gamma   90.00
#
_symmetry.space_group_name_H-M   'P 1'
#
loop_
_entity.id
_entity.type
_entity.pdbx_description
1 polymer ?
#
loop_
_entity_poly.entity_id
_entity_poly.type
_entity_poly.pdbx_seq_one_letter_code
_entity_poly.pdbx_strand_id
1 'polypeptide(L)'
;MKNFFNQKNFGFFIGLFFLFFTLLTSPPEGLSQSGWYVTGVVLLMASWWATEALPLPVTALIPLALFPLLGIYDLGDVSNPAKSAFTKAAAPYAHPNVFLFLGGFILALAIEKVNLHKRIALKMLLSIGTDEKYLIGCFILFSAFISMWIMNTSTTLMLLPI
;
A
#
# COMPACT_ATOMS: atom_id res chain seq x y z
N MET A 1 22.28 -9.76 -7.98
CA MET A 1 21.72 -8.66 -8.80
C MET A 1 21.04 -9.14 -10.08
N LYS A 2 21.57 -10.07 -10.87
CA LYS A 2 20.94 -10.57 -12.12
C LYS A 2 19.54 -11.20 -11.92
N ASN A 3 19.31 -11.95 -10.85
CA ASN A 3 18.03 -12.63 -10.61
C ASN A 3 16.90 -11.67 -10.22
N PHE A 4 17.22 -10.59 -9.52
CA PHE A 4 16.23 -9.59 -9.08
C PHE A 4 15.69 -8.77 -10.27
N PHE A 5 16.55 -8.45 -11.23
CA PHE A 5 16.12 -7.76 -12.45
C PHE A 5 15.24 -8.65 -13.34
N ASN A 6 15.52 -9.95 -13.36
CA ASN A 6 14.68 -10.93 -14.07
C ASN A 6 13.29 -11.10 -13.42
N GLN A 7 13.20 -11.07 -12.09
CA GLN A 7 11.94 -11.21 -11.34
C GLN A 7 11.01 -10.01 -11.56
N LYS A 8 11.53 -8.79 -11.55
CA LYS A 8 10.75 -7.57 -11.84
C LYS A 8 10.18 -7.57 -13.25
N ASN A 9 11.00 -7.91 -14.24
CA ASN A 9 10.56 -8.00 -15.63
C ASN A 9 9.52 -9.11 -15.83
N PHE A 10 9.71 -10.25 -15.20
CA PHE A 10 8.73 -11.35 -15.24
C PHE A 10 7.40 -10.91 -14.64
N GLY A 11 7.40 -10.27 -13.45
CA GLY A 11 6.19 -9.76 -12.83
C GLY A 11 5.49 -8.69 -13.65
N PHE A 12 6.25 -7.83 -14.32
CA PHE A 12 5.69 -6.81 -15.21
C PHE A 12 4.90 -7.44 -16.36
N PHE A 13 5.48 -8.40 -17.07
CA PHE A 13 4.82 -9.06 -18.18
C PHE A 13 3.66 -9.96 -17.78
N ILE A 14 3.76 -10.65 -16.63
CA ILE A 14 2.66 -11.50 -16.16
C ILE A 14 1.45 -10.67 -15.73
N GLY A 15 1.67 -9.52 -15.12
CA GLY A 15 0.59 -8.58 -14.80
C GLY A 15 -0.12 -8.08 -16.06
N LEU A 16 0.63 -7.64 -17.08
CA LEU A 16 0.06 -7.25 -18.37
C LEU A 16 -0.68 -8.40 -19.04
N PHE A 17 -0.15 -9.61 -18.98
CA PHE A 17 -0.82 -10.79 -19.52
C PHE A 17 -2.21 -10.99 -18.89
N PHE A 18 -2.35 -10.89 -17.57
CA PHE A 18 -3.64 -11.01 -16.90
C PHE A 18 -4.63 -9.91 -17.33
N LEU A 19 -4.16 -8.68 -17.45
CA LEU A 19 -5.00 -7.59 -17.92
C LEU A 19 -5.48 -7.85 -19.37
N PHE A 20 -4.57 -8.15 -20.29
CA PHE A 20 -4.93 -8.42 -21.69
C PHE A 20 -5.80 -9.67 -21.82
N PHE A 21 -5.54 -10.69 -21.01
CA PHE A 21 -6.38 -11.89 -20.99
C PHE A 21 -7.84 -11.55 -20.66
N THR A 22 -8.07 -10.75 -19.62
CA THR A 22 -9.45 -10.35 -19.24
C THR A 22 -10.09 -9.39 -20.24
N LEU A 23 -9.31 -8.61 -20.99
CA LEU A 23 -9.83 -7.74 -22.05
C LEU A 23 -10.26 -8.52 -23.30
N LEU A 24 -9.57 -9.63 -23.61
CA LEU A 24 -9.79 -10.43 -24.81
C LEU A 24 -10.78 -11.59 -24.61
N THR A 25 -11.07 -11.95 -23.34
CA THR A 25 -11.97 -13.06 -23.02
C THR A 25 -13.30 -12.57 -22.47
N SER A 26 -14.33 -13.36 -22.66
CA SER A 26 -15.65 -13.12 -22.08
C SER A 26 -15.65 -13.47 -20.59
N PRO A 27 -16.45 -12.79 -19.76
CA PRO A 27 -16.58 -13.11 -18.34
C PRO A 27 -17.16 -14.51 -18.17
N PRO A 28 -16.76 -15.24 -17.11
CA PRO A 28 -17.38 -16.50 -16.74
C PRO A 28 -18.84 -16.30 -16.27
N GLU A 29 -19.62 -17.38 -16.28
CA GLU A 29 -21.02 -17.34 -15.87
C GLU A 29 -21.18 -16.76 -14.45
N GLY A 30 -22.09 -15.81 -14.32
CA GLY A 30 -22.35 -15.11 -13.05
C GLY A 30 -21.52 -13.86 -12.77
N LEU A 31 -20.57 -13.50 -13.63
CA LEU A 31 -19.77 -12.28 -13.47
C LEU A 31 -20.10 -11.25 -14.57
N SER A 32 -20.28 -9.99 -14.17
CA SER A 32 -20.48 -8.91 -15.15
C SER A 32 -19.19 -8.59 -15.91
N GLN A 33 -19.31 -8.00 -17.10
CA GLN A 33 -18.16 -7.57 -17.90
C GLN A 33 -17.25 -6.59 -17.11
N SER A 34 -17.84 -5.63 -16.42
CA SER A 34 -17.11 -4.70 -15.55
C SER A 34 -16.38 -5.43 -14.41
N GLY A 35 -17.02 -6.43 -13.80
CA GLY A 35 -16.39 -7.27 -12.76
C GLY A 35 -15.19 -8.06 -13.30
N TRP A 36 -15.29 -8.54 -14.55
CA TRP A 36 -14.20 -9.25 -15.21
C TRP A 36 -13.00 -8.34 -15.47
N TYR A 37 -13.22 -7.12 -15.93
CA TYR A 37 -12.16 -6.14 -16.10
C TYR A 37 -11.51 -5.72 -14.76
N VAL A 38 -12.30 -5.55 -13.70
CA VAL A 38 -11.77 -5.31 -12.35
C VAL A 38 -10.87 -6.46 -11.91
N THR A 39 -11.25 -7.71 -12.17
CA THR A 39 -10.42 -8.90 -11.87
C THR A 39 -9.07 -8.81 -12.58
N GLY A 40 -9.03 -8.44 -13.85
CA GLY A 40 -7.79 -8.23 -14.59
C GLY A 40 -6.88 -7.16 -13.97
N VAL A 41 -7.45 -6.03 -13.58
CA VAL A 41 -6.70 -4.96 -12.93
C VAL A 41 -6.17 -5.40 -11.55
N VAL A 42 -6.97 -6.13 -10.77
CA VAL A 42 -6.53 -6.66 -9.46
C VAL A 42 -5.37 -7.64 -9.63
N LEU A 43 -5.43 -8.56 -10.59
CA LEU A 43 -4.35 -9.51 -10.86
C LEU A 43 -3.07 -8.82 -11.35
N LEU A 44 -3.21 -7.79 -12.19
CA LEU A 44 -2.09 -6.94 -12.61
C LEU A 44 -1.43 -6.28 -11.39
N MET A 45 -2.22 -5.62 -10.53
CA MET A 45 -1.71 -4.94 -9.33
C MET A 45 -1.06 -5.94 -8.37
N ALA A 46 -1.67 -7.09 -8.13
CA ALA A 46 -1.13 -8.14 -7.26
C ALA A 46 0.22 -8.66 -7.77
N SER A 47 0.31 -8.91 -9.10
CA SER A 47 1.56 -9.35 -9.74
C SER A 47 2.67 -8.30 -9.58
N TRP A 48 2.36 -7.03 -9.78
CA TRP A 48 3.33 -5.94 -9.68
C TRP A 48 3.73 -5.63 -8.24
N TRP A 49 2.83 -5.82 -7.28
CA TRP A 49 3.16 -5.69 -5.86
C TRP A 49 4.06 -6.83 -5.38
N ALA A 50 3.73 -8.08 -5.74
CA ALA A 50 4.48 -9.25 -5.32
C ALA A 50 5.92 -9.28 -5.89
N THR A 51 6.12 -8.72 -7.08
CA THR A 51 7.42 -8.71 -7.76
C THR A 51 8.16 -7.38 -7.67
N GLU A 52 7.52 -6.37 -7.07
CA GLU A 52 8.01 -4.98 -7.06
C GLU A 52 8.41 -4.49 -8.48
N ALA A 53 7.61 -4.89 -9.48
CA ALA A 53 7.85 -4.52 -10.88
C ALA A 53 7.84 -2.99 -11.07
N LEU A 54 6.93 -2.31 -10.38
CA LEU A 54 6.88 -0.85 -10.26
C LEU A 54 6.84 -0.43 -8.78
N PRO A 55 7.21 0.83 -8.47
CA PRO A 55 7.05 1.37 -7.12
C PRO A 55 5.60 1.26 -6.64
N LEU A 56 5.40 0.86 -5.38
CA LEU A 56 4.06 0.67 -4.79
C LEU A 56 3.10 1.84 -5.01
N PRO A 57 3.51 3.12 -4.85
CA PRO A 57 2.61 4.25 -5.09
C PRO A 57 2.14 4.36 -6.54
N VAL A 58 2.98 3.99 -7.52
CA VAL A 58 2.61 3.99 -8.95
C VAL A 58 1.57 2.92 -9.23
N THR A 59 1.79 1.70 -8.71
CA THR A 59 0.83 0.60 -8.84
C THR A 59 -0.51 0.94 -8.19
N ALA A 60 -0.51 1.64 -7.05
CA ALA A 60 -1.72 2.06 -6.37
C ALA A 60 -2.58 3.06 -7.18
N LEU A 61 -2.00 3.79 -8.12
CA LEU A 61 -2.71 4.76 -8.98
C LEU A 61 -3.30 4.12 -10.26
N ILE A 62 -3.01 2.86 -10.55
CA ILE A 62 -3.49 2.17 -11.74
C ILE A 62 -5.03 2.19 -11.87
N PRO A 63 -5.81 1.90 -10.81
CA PRO A 63 -7.27 1.94 -10.90
C PRO A 63 -7.81 3.31 -11.27
N LEU A 64 -7.17 4.39 -10.82
CA LEU A 64 -7.55 5.76 -11.15
C LEU A 64 -7.52 6.02 -12.66
N ALA A 65 -6.54 5.44 -13.35
CA ALA A 65 -6.40 5.57 -14.80
C ALA A 65 -7.25 4.52 -15.56
N LEU A 66 -7.15 3.25 -15.17
CA LEU A 66 -7.75 2.16 -15.93
C LEU A 66 -9.27 2.04 -15.76
N PHE A 67 -9.83 2.29 -14.59
CA PHE A 67 -11.26 2.12 -14.37
C PHE A 67 -12.13 3.03 -15.24
N PRO A 68 -11.82 4.33 -15.40
CA PRO A 68 -12.53 5.16 -16.35
C PRO A 68 -12.36 4.73 -17.81
N LEU A 69 -11.14 4.32 -18.19
CA LEU A 69 -10.82 3.90 -19.57
C LEU A 69 -11.51 2.60 -19.97
N LEU A 70 -11.67 1.68 -19.03
CA LEU A 70 -12.32 0.38 -19.24
C LEU A 70 -13.85 0.45 -19.11
N GLY A 71 -14.41 1.62 -18.84
CA GLY A 71 -15.86 1.79 -18.70
C GLY A 71 -16.46 0.97 -17.54
N ILE A 72 -15.71 0.79 -16.44
CA ILE A 72 -16.14 -0.04 -15.31
C ILE A 72 -17.34 0.56 -14.58
N TYR A 73 -17.47 1.89 -14.60
CA TYR A 73 -18.56 2.58 -13.94
C TYR A 73 -19.78 2.71 -14.85
N ASP A 74 -20.90 2.19 -14.39
CA ASP A 74 -22.19 2.53 -14.98
C ASP A 74 -22.52 3.99 -14.60
N LEU A 75 -22.56 4.85 -15.59
CA LEU A 75 -22.76 6.29 -15.40
C LEU A 75 -24.19 6.74 -15.70
N GLY A 76 -25.02 5.83 -16.24
CA GLY A 76 -26.37 6.17 -16.72
C GLY A 76 -26.33 7.27 -17.80
N ASP A 77 -27.39 8.06 -17.85
CA ASP A 77 -27.53 9.17 -18.81
C ASP A 77 -26.85 10.45 -18.28
N VAL A 78 -25.57 10.63 -18.57
CA VAL A 78 -24.76 11.76 -18.10
C VAL A 78 -24.22 12.56 -19.28
N SER A 79 -24.34 13.87 -19.21
CA SER A 79 -23.88 14.80 -20.24
C SER A 79 -22.36 14.75 -20.52
N ASN A 80 -21.57 14.28 -19.56
CA ASN A 80 -20.12 14.10 -19.71
C ASN A 80 -19.65 12.81 -19.01
N PRO A 81 -19.75 11.65 -19.68
CA PRO A 81 -19.45 10.37 -19.05
C PRO A 81 -17.99 10.23 -18.63
N ALA A 82 -17.04 10.77 -19.39
CA ALA A 82 -15.62 10.70 -19.05
C ALA A 82 -15.32 11.41 -17.72
N LYS A 83 -15.80 12.65 -17.56
CA LYS A 83 -15.61 13.42 -16.31
C LYS A 83 -16.23 12.68 -15.13
N SER A 84 -17.43 12.12 -15.28
CA SER A 84 -18.12 11.38 -14.23
C SER A 84 -17.40 10.10 -13.84
N ALA A 85 -16.84 9.36 -14.79
CA ALA A 85 -16.05 8.17 -14.56
C ALA A 85 -14.76 8.49 -13.77
N PHE A 86 -14.02 9.54 -14.16
CA PHE A 86 -12.85 10.00 -13.42
C PHE A 86 -13.19 10.47 -12.00
N THR A 87 -14.29 11.19 -11.82
CA THR A 87 -14.72 11.62 -10.49
C THR A 87 -15.04 10.43 -9.59
N LYS A 88 -15.75 9.42 -10.11
CA LYS A 88 -16.02 8.17 -9.36
C LYS A 88 -14.74 7.39 -9.03
N ALA A 89 -13.79 7.31 -9.96
CA ALA A 89 -12.50 6.66 -9.74
C ALA A 89 -11.62 7.40 -8.73
N ALA A 90 -11.69 8.74 -8.69
CA ALA A 90 -10.91 9.58 -7.78
C ALA A 90 -11.50 9.63 -6.36
N ALA A 91 -12.80 9.45 -6.19
CA ALA A 91 -13.48 9.57 -4.91
C ALA A 91 -12.86 8.73 -3.77
N PRO A 92 -12.47 7.44 -3.96
CA PRO A 92 -11.80 6.67 -2.91
C PRO A 92 -10.46 7.27 -2.46
N TYR A 93 -9.71 7.91 -3.36
CA TYR A 93 -8.43 8.55 -3.03
C TYR A 93 -8.59 9.86 -2.26
N ALA A 94 -9.75 10.48 -2.36
CA ALA A 94 -10.12 11.70 -1.62
C ALA A 94 -10.98 11.40 -0.37
N HIS A 95 -11.06 10.14 0.07
CA HIS A 95 -11.84 9.77 1.24
C HIS A 95 -11.23 10.38 2.52
N PRO A 96 -12.03 10.88 3.49
CA PRO A 96 -11.52 11.46 4.74
C PRO A 96 -10.51 10.60 5.49
N ASN A 97 -10.67 9.27 5.46
CA ASN A 97 -9.73 8.35 6.10
C ASN A 97 -8.31 8.42 5.47
N VAL A 98 -8.20 8.67 4.16
CA VAL A 98 -6.89 8.83 3.50
C VAL A 98 -6.17 10.05 4.06
N PHE A 99 -6.88 11.16 4.26
CA PHE A 99 -6.30 12.36 4.87
C PHE A 99 -5.98 12.17 6.35
N LEU A 100 -6.76 11.37 7.09
CA LEU A 100 -6.44 10.99 8.46
C LEU A 100 -5.13 10.22 8.53
N PHE A 101 -4.95 9.20 7.67
CA PHE A 101 -3.69 8.46 7.58
C PHE A 101 -2.53 9.35 7.15
N LEU A 102 -2.73 10.24 6.16
CA LEU A 102 -1.71 11.18 5.74
C LEU A 102 -1.25 12.07 6.90
N GLY A 103 -2.18 12.59 7.70
CA GLY A 103 -1.87 13.35 8.91
C GLY A 103 -1.06 12.53 9.92
N GLY A 104 -1.43 11.28 10.14
CA GLY A 104 -0.68 10.33 10.99
C GLY A 104 0.74 10.09 10.49
N PHE A 105 0.94 9.89 9.18
CA PHE A 105 2.27 9.74 8.59
C PHE A 105 3.13 10.99 8.73
N ILE A 106 2.57 12.19 8.55
CA ILE A 106 3.30 13.45 8.75
C ILE A 106 3.77 13.57 10.20
N LEU A 107 2.91 13.25 11.17
CA LEU A 107 3.28 13.22 12.58
C LEU A 107 4.38 12.18 12.87
N ALA A 108 4.26 10.98 12.31
CA ALA A 108 5.27 9.93 12.45
C ALA A 108 6.64 10.38 11.91
N LEU A 109 6.67 10.99 10.73
CA LEU A 109 7.89 11.54 10.15
C LEU A 109 8.50 12.67 11.00
N ALA A 110 7.67 13.51 11.62
CA ALA A 110 8.13 14.55 12.54
C ALA A 110 8.78 13.93 13.79
N ILE A 111 8.16 12.90 14.38
CA ILE A 111 8.71 12.15 15.54
C ILE A 111 10.05 11.49 15.17
N GLU A 112 10.11 10.91 13.97
CA GLU A 112 11.34 10.27 13.45
C GLU A 112 12.45 11.31 13.28
N LYS A 113 12.17 12.44 12.63
CA LYS A 113 13.14 13.51 12.35
C LYS A 113 13.80 14.09 13.61
N VAL A 114 13.06 14.21 14.72
CA VAL A 114 13.60 14.71 15.97
C VAL A 114 14.18 13.62 16.88
N ASN A 115 14.21 12.36 16.43
CA ASN A 115 14.65 11.18 17.19
C ASN A 115 13.95 11.05 18.55
N LEU A 116 12.69 11.51 18.67
CA LEU A 116 11.93 11.47 19.92
C LEU A 116 11.75 10.02 20.40
N HIS A 117 11.45 9.12 19.49
CA HIS A 117 11.30 7.69 19.74
C HIS A 117 12.55 7.07 20.39
N LYS A 118 13.78 7.41 19.91
CA LYS A 118 15.04 6.95 20.51
C LYS A 118 15.23 7.47 21.95
N ARG A 119 14.88 8.73 22.17
CA ARG A 119 14.97 9.33 23.52
C ARG A 119 14.03 8.64 24.50
N ILE A 120 12.80 8.31 24.06
CA ILE A 120 11.84 7.60 24.89
C ILE A 120 12.32 6.17 25.16
N ALA A 121 12.82 5.45 24.15
CA ALA A 121 13.35 4.10 24.30
C ALA A 121 14.50 4.05 25.32
N LEU A 122 15.50 4.93 25.16
CA LEU A 122 16.64 5.01 26.07
C LEU A 122 16.21 5.35 27.49
N LYS A 123 15.27 6.29 27.65
CA LYS A 123 14.77 6.66 28.99
C LYS A 123 14.04 5.50 29.66
N MET A 124 13.26 4.73 28.91
CA MET A 124 12.59 3.54 29.43
C MET A 124 13.61 2.46 29.84
N LEU A 125 14.60 2.17 29.00
CA LEU A 125 15.67 1.20 29.32
C LEU A 125 16.43 1.59 30.60
N LEU A 126 16.80 2.85 30.74
CA LEU A 126 17.48 3.35 31.93
C LEU A 126 16.62 3.26 33.21
N SER A 127 15.29 3.26 33.07
CA SER A 127 14.37 3.21 34.23
C SER A 127 14.13 1.77 34.71
N ILE A 128 14.38 0.74 33.92
CA ILE A 128 14.02 -0.65 34.21
C ILE A 128 15.17 -1.42 34.88
N GLY A 129 16.41 -0.92 34.71
CA GLY A 129 17.60 -1.60 35.22
C GLY A 129 18.06 -2.76 34.33
N THR A 130 18.85 -3.69 34.90
CA THR A 130 19.57 -4.74 34.16
C THR A 130 18.91 -6.10 34.22
N ASP A 131 17.69 -6.23 34.72
CA ASP A 131 16.97 -7.51 34.76
C ASP A 131 16.48 -7.88 33.36
N GLU A 132 16.96 -9.01 32.84
CA GLU A 132 16.72 -9.47 31.47
C GLU A 132 15.22 -9.64 31.15
N LYS A 133 14.42 -10.13 32.11
CA LYS A 133 12.99 -10.38 31.91
C LYS A 133 12.22 -9.05 31.70
N TYR A 134 12.54 -8.06 32.51
CA TYR A 134 11.92 -6.72 32.39
C TYR A 134 12.38 -6.00 31.14
N LEU A 135 13.65 -6.17 30.74
CA LEU A 135 14.19 -5.62 29.49
C LEU A 135 13.44 -6.18 28.27
N ILE A 136 13.30 -7.50 28.17
CA ILE A 136 12.57 -8.14 27.06
C ILE A 136 11.12 -7.68 27.03
N GLY A 137 10.44 -7.68 28.17
CA GLY A 137 9.07 -7.20 28.27
C GLY A 137 8.91 -5.76 27.83
N CYS A 138 9.83 -4.89 28.22
CA CYS A 138 9.84 -3.50 27.83
C CYS A 138 10.07 -3.30 26.33
N PHE A 139 11.01 -4.04 25.73
CA PHE A 139 11.24 -4.01 24.29
C PHE A 139 10.01 -4.43 23.51
N ILE A 140 9.31 -5.48 23.93
CA ILE A 140 8.09 -5.95 23.29
C ILE A 140 6.99 -4.86 23.36
N LEU A 141 6.73 -4.34 24.55
CA LEU A 141 5.70 -3.31 24.74
C LEU A 141 6.02 -2.02 24.00
N PHE A 142 7.28 -1.57 24.06
CA PHE A 142 7.71 -0.38 23.37
C PHE A 142 7.64 -0.53 21.86
N SER A 143 8.12 -1.65 21.33
CA SER A 143 8.05 -1.96 19.89
C SER A 143 6.61 -2.02 19.40
N ALA A 144 5.72 -2.68 20.15
CA ALA A 144 4.30 -2.74 19.83
C ALA A 144 3.66 -1.35 19.83
N PHE A 145 3.96 -0.51 20.84
CA PHE A 145 3.43 0.85 20.94
C PHE A 145 3.93 1.74 19.79
N ILE A 146 5.22 1.75 19.51
CA ILE A 146 5.81 2.57 18.46
C ILE A 146 5.34 2.11 17.06
N SER A 147 5.19 0.81 16.85
CA SER A 147 4.71 0.22 15.59
C SER A 147 3.29 0.66 15.22
N MET A 148 2.50 1.17 16.16
CA MET A 148 1.19 1.75 15.87
C MET A 148 1.27 3.11 15.15
N TRP A 149 2.41 3.81 15.24
CA TRP A 149 2.59 5.18 14.73
C TRP A 149 3.65 5.28 13.65
N ILE A 150 4.63 4.39 13.66
CA ILE A 150 5.78 4.40 12.75
C ILE A 150 5.81 3.08 11.97
N MET A 151 6.36 3.10 10.76
CA MET A 151 6.51 1.91 9.93
C MET A 151 7.33 0.84 10.66
N ASN A 152 6.89 -0.41 10.60
CA ASN A 152 7.52 -1.55 11.29
C ASN A 152 9.02 -1.69 10.96
N THR A 153 9.39 -1.45 9.70
CA THR A 153 10.79 -1.50 9.26
C THR A 153 11.65 -0.44 9.97
N SER A 154 11.14 0.80 10.09
CA SER A 154 11.84 1.87 10.82
C SER A 154 11.98 1.53 12.30
N THR A 155 10.93 0.99 12.92
CA THR A 155 10.95 0.55 14.32
C THR A 155 12.01 -0.54 14.55
N THR A 156 12.08 -1.53 13.67
CA THR A 156 13.06 -2.63 13.77
C THR A 156 14.48 -2.13 13.60
N LEU A 157 14.76 -1.34 12.57
CA LEU A 157 16.10 -0.79 12.30
C LEU A 157 16.58 0.13 13.42
N MET A 158 15.65 0.80 14.09
CA MET A 158 15.96 1.68 15.20
C MET A 158 16.30 0.94 16.49
N LEU A 159 15.60 -0.17 16.79
CA LEU A 159 15.80 -0.95 18.01
C LEU A 159 16.99 -1.91 17.91
N LEU A 160 17.43 -2.25 16.69
CA LEU A 160 18.52 -3.19 16.46
C LEU A 160 19.87 -2.79 17.11
N PRO A 161 20.29 -1.50 17.12
CA PRO A 161 21.55 -1.08 17.72
C PRO A 161 21.48 -0.78 19.24
N ILE A 162 20.32 -0.97 19.87
CA ILE A 162 20.12 -0.76 21.31
C ILE A 162 20.26 -2.06 22.08
#